data_a43759a555f3112c4ba40c2de3d6fbf9
#
_entry.id   a43759a555f3112c4ba40c2de3d6fbf9
#
_cell.length_a   1.000
_cell.length_b   1.000
_cell.length_c   1.000
_cell.angle_alpha   90.00
_cell.angle_beta   90.00
_cell.angle_gamma   90.00
#
_symmetry.space_group_name_H-M   'P 1'
#
loop_
_entity.id
_entity.type
_entity.pdbx_description
1 polymer ?
#
loop_
_entity_poly.entity_id
_entity_poly.type
_entity_poly.pdbx_seq_one_letter_code
_entity_poly.pdbx_strand_id
1 'polypeptide(L)'
;MKRHYHLILAFALVLWGCQPESIVPQPEKAKPEEPAEKPGEEPEDEPGDEPGDEPDVPKEEVLLSGTVIGTELCVDYNTNQSSRTVNTRDNVFDGNFDTFFATYARSRTWVGLDLGKKHVITKVGYSPRVSQEGRVELALIEGANEADFSDALPLAIIKQEGRTRQMDYIDINFSRGVRYVRYVGPNDARCNLAELEFYGREGEGNDSQLCQLTNLPTVIINTARGADITSKEAYVSSNVYIVSDGGKTILSTSETGVKGRGNASWGFPKKPYKIKFAEKQSPLGAPAHDRKWTLINNYGDKTLMRNILAFEVSRRVGMAYTPFCTPVDVILNGEYEGCYQLCDQVEVGTARVPAKNGYLIEIDAYNYTEDVNFWSAKGMPVTVKYPDSDTITSAQKTYIQNFFGKMEAAVFASNFKDATNGYRKYLDVDSFLKNFIVGEFCGNTDTYWSVYMYKDSANGVFFTGPAWDYDLAFENDNRTYPINNLWDFIYCTNGSVASDAVRNMVNRIVKQDAAARERLCEIWDGSKGSLANLNTYVDETAALLEESQRLNFKRWPIMSQKVHQNPRVEGSYAGEVNRVKNYITSRLTKFDELVHGQ
;
A
#
# COMPACT_ATOMS: atom_id res chain seq x y z
N MET A 1 -15.72 9.98 35.69
CA MET A 1 -16.66 10.62 34.77
C MET A 1 -16.25 10.26 33.34
N LYS A 2 -17.07 9.41 32.72
CA LYS A 2 -16.87 8.92 31.34
C LYS A 2 -17.31 10.01 30.35
N ARG A 3 -16.52 10.28 29.34
CA ARG A 3 -17.00 10.94 28.11
C ARG A 3 -16.44 10.19 26.91
N HIS A 4 -17.36 9.56 26.18
CA HIS A 4 -17.14 8.97 24.88
C HIS A 4 -17.07 10.09 23.84
N TYR A 5 -16.11 10.05 22.95
CA TYR A 5 -16.13 10.84 21.73
C TYR A 5 -16.33 9.89 20.55
N HIS A 6 -17.53 9.95 19.97
CA HIS A 6 -17.78 9.44 18.63
C HIS A 6 -17.40 10.55 17.64
N LEU A 7 -16.46 10.31 16.77
CA LEU A 7 -16.19 11.18 15.63
C LEU A 7 -17.03 10.69 14.46
N ILE A 8 -18.11 11.41 14.16
CA ILE A 8 -18.90 11.26 12.93
C ILE A 8 -18.37 12.32 11.98
N LEU A 9 -17.77 11.89 10.86
CA LEU A 9 -17.48 12.77 9.73
C LEU A 9 -18.78 13.01 8.96
N ALA A 10 -19.37 14.18 9.12
CA ALA A 10 -20.48 14.65 8.30
C ALA A 10 -19.92 15.56 7.19
N PHE A 11 -20.04 15.10 5.93
CA PHE A 11 -19.86 15.97 4.77
C PHE A 11 -21.09 16.87 4.64
N ALA A 12 -20.90 18.16 4.78
CA ALA A 12 -21.92 19.17 4.48
C ALA A 12 -21.79 19.59 3.00
N LEU A 13 -22.76 19.18 2.19
CA LEU A 13 -23.00 19.72 0.87
C LEU A 13 -23.81 21.03 1.00
N VAL A 14 -23.22 22.13 0.60
CA VAL A 14 -23.95 23.39 0.41
C VAL A 14 -24.41 23.44 -1.04
N LEU A 15 -25.71 23.26 -1.25
CA LEU A 15 -26.40 23.57 -2.49
C LEU A 15 -27.01 24.97 -2.41
N TRP A 16 -26.67 25.82 -3.32
CA TRP A 16 -27.45 27.05 -3.59
C TRP A 16 -28.14 26.90 -4.94
N GLY A 17 -29.47 27.07 -4.85
CA GLY A 17 -30.36 26.84 -5.95
C GLY A 17 -30.62 28.04 -6.85
N CYS A 18 -31.21 27.75 -7.98
CA CYS A 18 -32.21 28.59 -8.65
C CYS A 18 -33.05 27.69 -9.56
N GLN A 19 -34.38 27.78 -9.38
CA GLN A 19 -35.39 27.18 -10.26
C GLN A 19 -35.60 28.03 -11.54
N PRO A 20 -36.27 27.49 -12.58
CA PRO A 20 -37.71 27.65 -12.62
C PRO A 20 -38.52 26.40 -13.09
N GLU A 21 -39.81 26.48 -12.77
CA GLU A 21 -40.91 25.55 -12.94
C GLU A 21 -41.15 25.07 -14.39
N SER A 22 -41.62 23.83 -14.55
CA SER A 22 -42.55 23.44 -15.56
C SER A 22 -43.46 22.29 -15.10
N ILE A 23 -44.74 22.50 -15.24
CA ILE A 23 -45.91 21.69 -14.85
C ILE A 23 -46.08 20.55 -15.86
N VAL A 24 -46.30 19.31 -15.39
CA VAL A 24 -46.97 18.25 -16.20
C VAL A 24 -47.79 17.35 -15.25
N PRO A 25 -49.03 16.92 -15.64
CA PRO A 25 -50.09 16.50 -14.74
C PRO A 25 -50.07 15.01 -14.37
N GLN A 26 -50.68 14.72 -13.22
CA GLN A 26 -50.92 13.37 -12.73
C GLN A 26 -52.11 12.69 -13.44
N PRO A 27 -52.11 11.36 -13.61
CA PRO A 27 -53.33 10.60 -13.94
C PRO A 27 -54.05 10.09 -12.67
N GLU A 28 -55.36 10.08 -12.80
CA GLU A 28 -56.39 9.82 -11.81
C GLU A 28 -56.38 8.39 -11.24
N LYS A 29 -56.89 8.30 -9.96
CA LYS A 29 -57.23 7.06 -9.27
C LYS A 29 -58.54 6.46 -9.82
N ALA A 30 -58.53 5.21 -10.18
CA ALA A 30 -59.74 4.40 -10.40
C ALA A 30 -60.20 3.72 -9.10
N LYS A 31 -61.52 3.73 -8.90
CA LYS A 31 -62.25 3.16 -7.79
C LYS A 31 -62.51 1.65 -8.02
N PRO A 32 -62.85 0.90 -6.93
CA PRO A 32 -63.02 -0.55 -6.98
C PRO A 32 -64.42 -0.94 -7.43
N GLU A 33 -64.55 -2.06 -8.13
CA GLU A 33 -65.80 -2.77 -8.41
C GLU A 33 -65.90 -4.04 -7.55
N GLU A 34 -67.14 -4.29 -7.06
CA GLU A 34 -67.54 -5.41 -6.24
C GLU A 34 -68.03 -6.62 -7.09
N PRO A 35 -68.35 -7.78 -6.51
CA PRO A 35 -68.05 -9.11 -7.08
C PRO A 35 -69.23 -9.79 -7.76
N ALA A 36 -68.96 -10.78 -8.63
CA ALA A 36 -69.96 -11.71 -9.19
C ALA A 36 -69.63 -13.18 -8.82
N GLU A 37 -70.68 -13.89 -8.62
CA GLU A 37 -70.86 -15.19 -7.97
C GLU A 37 -70.21 -16.41 -8.64
N LYS A 38 -69.95 -17.44 -7.78
CA LYS A 38 -69.49 -18.80 -8.11
C LYS A 38 -70.55 -19.57 -8.92
N PRO A 39 -70.22 -20.67 -9.65
CA PRO A 39 -70.40 -21.99 -9.09
C PRO A 39 -69.37 -23.07 -9.51
N GLY A 40 -69.25 -24.13 -8.73
CA GLY A 40 -68.80 -25.46 -9.12
C GLY A 40 -67.59 -26.01 -8.38
N GLU A 41 -67.88 -26.80 -7.37
CA GLU A 41 -66.95 -27.70 -6.67
C GLU A 41 -66.58 -28.90 -7.52
N GLU A 42 -65.31 -29.28 -7.58
CA GLU A 42 -64.82 -30.66 -7.72
C GLU A 42 -63.44 -30.79 -7.00
N PRO A 43 -63.00 -32.02 -6.61
CA PRO A 43 -62.42 -32.25 -5.28
C PRO A 43 -60.94 -32.05 -5.12
N GLU A 44 -60.58 -31.78 -3.88
CA GLU A 44 -59.25 -31.53 -3.34
C GLU A 44 -58.29 -32.70 -3.59
N ASP A 45 -57.18 -32.41 -4.32
CA ASP A 45 -55.95 -33.17 -4.18
C ASP A 45 -55.16 -32.53 -3.03
N GLU A 46 -54.78 -33.34 -2.05
CA GLU A 46 -53.94 -32.92 -0.93
C GLU A 46 -52.58 -32.42 -1.44
N PRO A 47 -52.08 -31.22 -1.02
CA PRO A 47 -50.70 -30.81 -1.28
C PRO A 47 -49.78 -31.65 -0.41
N GLY A 48 -48.84 -32.34 -1.07
CA GLY A 48 -47.71 -33.00 -0.40
C GLY A 48 -46.95 -32.03 0.49
N ASP A 49 -46.63 -32.50 1.69
CA ASP A 49 -45.72 -31.83 2.61
C ASP A 49 -44.39 -31.53 1.90
N GLU A 50 -44.15 -30.27 1.49
CA GLU A 50 -42.80 -29.76 1.31
C GLU A 50 -42.15 -29.76 2.70
N PRO A 51 -40.92 -30.30 2.84
CA PRO A 51 -40.23 -30.21 4.12
C PRO A 51 -40.02 -28.72 4.43
N GLY A 52 -40.72 -28.20 5.41
CA GLY A 52 -40.55 -26.86 5.92
C GLY A 52 -39.10 -26.68 6.34
N ASP A 53 -38.46 -25.59 5.89
CA ASP A 53 -37.21 -25.13 6.41
C ASP A 53 -37.30 -25.07 7.93
N GLU A 54 -36.63 -26.02 8.60
CA GLU A 54 -36.42 -25.92 10.04
C GLU A 54 -35.70 -24.58 10.31
N PRO A 55 -36.13 -23.80 11.30
CA PRO A 55 -35.40 -22.59 11.65
C PRO A 55 -33.97 -22.97 11.98
N ASP A 56 -33.01 -22.29 11.33
CA ASP A 56 -31.58 -22.51 11.47
C ASP A 56 -31.18 -22.24 12.93
N VAL A 57 -31.28 -23.25 13.77
CA VAL A 57 -30.85 -23.21 15.18
C VAL A 57 -29.34 -23.13 15.14
N PRO A 58 -28.74 -22.07 15.70
CA PRO A 58 -27.27 -21.93 15.70
C PRO A 58 -26.66 -23.22 16.29
N LYS A 59 -25.91 -23.96 15.47
CA LYS A 59 -25.21 -25.16 15.92
C LYS A 59 -24.28 -24.78 17.07
N GLU A 60 -24.16 -25.62 18.08
CA GLU A 60 -23.35 -25.40 19.27
C GLU A 60 -21.84 -25.30 18.88
N GLU A 61 -21.11 -24.41 19.54
CA GLU A 61 -19.65 -24.33 19.41
C GLU A 61 -19.01 -25.61 19.97
N VAL A 62 -18.18 -26.26 19.18
CA VAL A 62 -17.49 -27.49 19.58
C VAL A 62 -16.00 -27.42 19.26
N LEU A 63 -15.20 -28.21 19.99
CA LEU A 63 -13.82 -28.49 19.58
C LEU A 63 -13.85 -29.29 18.27
N LEU A 64 -13.22 -28.75 17.24
CA LEU A 64 -13.19 -29.35 15.91
C LEU A 64 -12.11 -30.42 15.81
N SER A 65 -12.40 -31.46 15.04
CA SER A 65 -11.46 -32.51 14.68
C SER A 65 -11.47 -32.73 13.17
N GLY A 66 -10.39 -33.30 12.65
CA GLY A 66 -10.27 -33.53 11.22
C GLY A 66 -9.00 -34.32 10.88
N THR A 67 -8.73 -34.45 9.60
CA THR A 67 -7.48 -35.05 9.14
C THR A 67 -6.33 -34.06 9.32
N VAL A 68 -5.27 -34.46 10.01
CA VAL A 68 -4.08 -33.62 10.21
C VAL A 68 -3.33 -33.46 8.90
N ILE A 69 -3.17 -32.21 8.49
CA ILE A 69 -2.48 -31.81 7.26
C ILE A 69 -1.33 -30.84 7.57
N GLY A 70 -0.40 -30.66 6.65
CA GLY A 70 0.70 -29.72 6.82
C GLY A 70 2.05 -30.25 6.40
N THR A 71 3.10 -29.52 6.79
CA THR A 71 4.50 -29.84 6.48
C THR A 71 4.91 -31.17 7.11
N GLU A 72 5.38 -32.12 6.31
CA GLU A 72 5.74 -33.46 6.77
C GLU A 72 7.19 -33.57 7.23
N LEU A 73 8.08 -32.74 6.66
CA LEU A 73 9.52 -32.88 6.91
C LEU A 73 9.90 -32.10 8.18
N CYS A 74 10.12 -32.83 9.26
CA CYS A 74 10.41 -32.32 10.59
C CYS A 74 11.92 -32.32 10.87
N VAL A 75 12.37 -31.70 11.97
CA VAL A 75 13.74 -31.75 12.45
C VAL A 75 13.85 -32.73 13.62
N ASP A 76 14.79 -33.65 13.54
CA ASP A 76 15.27 -34.41 14.70
C ASP A 76 16.44 -33.62 15.34
N TYR A 77 16.21 -33.05 16.51
CA TYR A 77 17.21 -32.24 17.21
C TYR A 77 18.38 -33.07 17.78
N ASN A 78 18.25 -34.41 17.91
CA ASN A 78 19.33 -35.26 18.36
C ASN A 78 20.38 -35.48 17.28
N THR A 79 19.95 -35.58 16.06
CA THR A 79 20.81 -35.84 14.88
C THR A 79 21.04 -34.61 14.04
N ASN A 80 20.23 -33.55 14.24
CA ASN A 80 20.13 -32.34 13.40
C ASN A 80 19.83 -32.66 11.92
N GLN A 81 19.12 -33.76 11.66
CA GLN A 81 18.71 -34.23 10.35
C GLN A 81 17.19 -34.09 10.18
N SER A 82 16.75 -34.21 8.94
CA SER A 82 15.33 -34.29 8.62
C SER A 82 14.73 -35.63 9.06
N SER A 83 13.51 -35.62 9.54
CA SER A 83 12.73 -36.78 9.98
C SER A 83 11.28 -36.68 9.54
N ARG A 84 10.59 -37.83 9.41
CA ARG A 84 9.13 -37.91 9.26
C ARG A 84 8.45 -38.59 10.43
N THR A 85 9.22 -38.94 11.48
CA THR A 85 8.73 -39.73 12.62
C THR A 85 9.00 -39.08 13.96
N VAL A 86 9.74 -37.98 14.00
CA VAL A 86 10.11 -37.26 15.22
C VAL A 86 9.65 -35.81 15.08
N ASN A 87 9.06 -35.26 16.15
CA ASN A 87 8.53 -33.90 16.21
C ASN A 87 7.50 -33.61 15.09
N THR A 88 6.63 -34.60 14.84
CA THR A 88 5.68 -34.57 13.71
C THR A 88 4.50 -33.64 14.00
N ARG A 89 3.78 -33.34 12.94
CA ARG A 89 2.58 -32.45 12.99
C ARG A 89 1.44 -33.01 13.86
N ASP A 90 1.40 -34.33 14.07
CA ASP A 90 0.38 -34.95 14.90
C ASP A 90 0.54 -34.58 16.39
N ASN A 91 1.75 -34.21 16.81
CA ASN A 91 2.05 -33.83 18.19
C ASN A 91 1.33 -32.56 18.67
N VAL A 92 0.83 -31.72 17.77
CA VAL A 92 0.09 -30.51 18.18
C VAL A 92 -1.38 -30.76 18.46
N PHE A 93 -1.82 -32.04 18.36
CA PHE A 93 -3.19 -32.46 18.61
C PHE A 93 -3.26 -33.66 19.58
N ASP A 94 -2.17 -33.96 20.31
CA ASP A 94 -2.07 -35.14 21.18
C ASP A 94 -2.41 -34.86 22.66
N GLY A 95 -2.64 -33.59 23.01
CA GLY A 95 -2.96 -33.14 24.37
C GLY A 95 -1.76 -33.18 25.33
N ASN A 96 -0.53 -33.24 24.80
CA ASN A 96 0.69 -33.37 25.61
C ASN A 96 1.64 -32.19 25.37
N PHE A 97 1.68 -31.23 26.26
CA PHE A 97 2.54 -30.04 26.17
C PHE A 97 4.05 -30.33 26.16
N ASP A 98 4.49 -31.56 26.40
CA ASP A 98 5.91 -31.95 26.37
C ASP A 98 6.33 -32.49 24.99
N THR A 99 5.39 -32.84 24.12
CA THR A 99 5.59 -33.10 22.70
C THR A 99 5.46 -31.81 21.91
N PHE A 100 5.95 -31.79 20.67
CA PHE A 100 5.84 -30.59 19.85
C PHE A 100 6.05 -30.90 18.36
N PHE A 101 5.57 -30.01 17.53
CA PHE A 101 5.90 -29.96 16.12
C PHE A 101 7.09 -29.05 15.86
N ALA A 102 8.01 -29.50 15.01
CA ALA A 102 9.13 -28.67 14.57
C ALA A 102 9.59 -29.10 13.17
N THR A 103 9.53 -28.21 12.21
CA THR A 103 9.86 -28.50 10.82
C THR A 103 11.36 -28.40 10.52
N TYR A 104 11.83 -29.17 9.54
CA TYR A 104 13.22 -29.09 9.06
C TYR A 104 13.50 -27.73 8.40
N ALA A 105 12.61 -27.28 7.52
CA ALA A 105 12.64 -25.92 7.00
C ALA A 105 12.33 -24.92 8.11
N ARG A 106 12.93 -23.73 8.04
CA ARG A 106 12.80 -22.71 9.10
C ARG A 106 11.63 -21.77 8.89
N SER A 107 11.17 -21.65 7.65
CA SER A 107 10.14 -20.71 7.23
C SER A 107 9.18 -21.40 6.27
N ARG A 108 8.01 -20.80 6.03
CA ARG A 108 6.95 -21.28 5.12
C ARG A 108 6.45 -22.67 5.47
N THR A 109 6.30 -22.92 6.74
CA THR A 109 5.88 -24.21 7.26
C THR A 109 4.65 -24.03 8.13
N TRP A 110 3.78 -25.04 8.09
CA TRP A 110 2.47 -24.95 8.68
C TRP A 110 1.93 -26.33 9.11
N VAL A 111 0.92 -26.31 9.98
CA VAL A 111 0.15 -27.45 10.42
C VAL A 111 -1.33 -27.08 10.55
N GLY A 112 -2.23 -28.00 10.28
CA GLY A 112 -3.64 -27.73 10.36
C GLY A 112 -4.52 -28.96 10.19
N LEU A 113 -5.81 -28.72 9.95
CA LEU A 113 -6.85 -29.75 9.80
C LEU A 113 -7.61 -29.57 8.49
N ASP A 114 -7.91 -30.68 7.80
CA ASP A 114 -9.05 -30.81 6.88
C ASP A 114 -10.26 -31.25 7.73
N LEU A 115 -11.19 -30.35 7.91
CA LEU A 115 -12.40 -30.57 8.71
C LEU A 115 -13.46 -31.42 7.96
N GLY A 116 -13.22 -31.72 6.67
CA GLY A 116 -14.16 -32.46 5.83
C GLY A 116 -15.38 -31.67 5.37
N LYS A 117 -15.84 -30.73 6.19
CA LYS A 117 -16.96 -29.82 5.94
C LYS A 117 -16.60 -28.40 6.33
N LYS A 118 -17.39 -27.43 5.89
CA LYS A 118 -17.21 -26.03 6.28
C LYS A 118 -17.68 -25.77 7.70
N HIS A 119 -16.88 -24.99 8.43
CA HIS A 119 -17.17 -24.51 9.78
C HIS A 119 -16.85 -23.02 9.88
N VAL A 120 -17.70 -22.28 10.57
CA VAL A 120 -17.40 -20.93 11.04
C VAL A 120 -16.54 -21.08 12.29
N ILE A 121 -15.29 -20.64 12.20
CA ILE A 121 -14.32 -20.74 13.29
C ILE A 121 -14.58 -19.61 14.29
N THR A 122 -14.71 -19.94 15.56
CA THR A 122 -15.07 -19.00 16.63
C THR A 122 -13.95 -18.76 17.62
N LYS A 123 -13.01 -19.72 17.77
CA LYS A 123 -11.90 -19.62 18.70
C LYS A 123 -10.74 -20.53 18.28
N VAL A 124 -9.52 -20.11 18.55
CA VAL A 124 -8.32 -20.92 18.36
C VAL A 124 -7.52 -20.94 19.66
N GLY A 125 -7.14 -22.15 20.08
CA GLY A 125 -6.21 -22.38 21.18
C GLY A 125 -4.84 -22.75 20.64
N TYR A 126 -3.77 -22.28 21.30
CA TYR A 126 -2.41 -22.67 20.97
C TYR A 126 -1.52 -22.70 22.21
N SER A 127 -0.47 -23.54 22.17
CA SER A 127 0.59 -23.52 23.17
C SER A 127 1.95 -23.60 22.45
N PRO A 128 2.87 -22.67 22.71
CA PRO A 128 4.21 -22.74 22.14
C PRO A 128 4.98 -23.92 22.74
N ARG A 129 5.97 -24.40 22.00
CA ARG A 129 6.94 -25.35 22.53
C ARG A 129 7.65 -24.79 23.76
N VAL A 130 7.84 -25.60 24.78
CA VAL A 130 8.55 -25.23 26.01
C VAL A 130 9.91 -24.60 25.71
N SER A 131 10.21 -23.48 26.33
CA SER A 131 11.41 -22.65 26.15
C SER A 131 11.54 -22.02 24.73
N GLN A 132 10.42 -21.88 24.01
CA GLN A 132 10.37 -21.25 22.69
C GLN A 132 9.15 -20.33 22.55
N GLU A 133 8.80 -19.63 23.62
CA GLU A 133 7.58 -18.82 23.79
C GLU A 133 7.41 -17.76 22.68
N GLY A 134 8.51 -17.11 22.31
CA GLY A 134 8.51 -16.08 21.27
C GLY A 134 8.38 -16.60 19.84
N ARG A 135 8.48 -17.92 19.60
CA ARG A 135 8.40 -18.48 18.25
C ARG A 135 7.00 -18.58 17.67
N VAL A 136 5.98 -18.26 18.43
CA VAL A 136 4.60 -18.13 17.94
C VAL A 136 4.24 -16.71 17.54
N GLU A 137 5.06 -15.73 17.92
CA GLU A 137 4.76 -14.32 17.64
C GLU A 137 4.87 -14.03 16.14
N LEU A 138 3.82 -13.42 15.57
CA LEU A 138 3.55 -13.23 14.14
C LEU A 138 3.08 -14.49 13.39
N ALA A 139 2.81 -15.61 14.06
CA ALA A 139 2.14 -16.71 13.40
C ALA A 139 0.75 -16.30 12.93
N LEU A 140 0.37 -16.78 11.77
CA LEU A 140 -0.96 -16.58 11.21
C LEU A 140 -1.82 -17.82 11.38
N ILE A 141 -3.05 -17.61 11.77
CA ILE A 141 -4.10 -18.61 11.70
C ILE A 141 -4.90 -18.29 10.44
N GLU A 142 -5.10 -19.27 9.57
CA GLU A 142 -5.80 -19.08 8.30
C GLU A 142 -6.90 -20.14 8.11
N GLY A 143 -7.93 -19.73 7.37
CA GLY A 143 -8.98 -20.61 6.88
C GLY A 143 -9.10 -20.54 5.36
N ALA A 144 -9.43 -21.69 4.73
CA ALA A 144 -9.56 -21.83 3.29
C ALA A 144 -10.66 -22.83 2.93
N ASN A 145 -11.15 -22.78 1.70
CA ASN A 145 -12.03 -23.81 1.12
C ASN A 145 -11.34 -24.62 0.03
N GLU A 146 -10.21 -24.12 -0.50
CA GLU A 146 -9.35 -24.84 -1.43
C GLU A 146 -8.21 -25.54 -0.68
N ALA A 147 -7.94 -26.80 -1.01
CA ALA A 147 -6.96 -27.62 -0.33
C ALA A 147 -5.51 -27.11 -0.47
N ASP A 148 -5.23 -26.31 -1.50
CA ASP A 148 -3.92 -25.67 -1.71
C ASP A 148 -3.81 -24.28 -1.04
N PHE A 149 -4.83 -23.87 -0.28
CA PHE A 149 -4.92 -22.58 0.38
C PHE A 149 -4.83 -21.37 -0.57
N SER A 150 -5.17 -21.56 -1.84
CA SER A 150 -5.17 -20.46 -2.82
C SER A 150 -6.23 -19.40 -2.53
N ASP A 151 -7.27 -19.73 -1.76
CA ASP A 151 -8.34 -18.83 -1.29
C ASP A 151 -8.22 -18.48 0.20
N ALA A 152 -7.09 -18.76 0.83
CA ALA A 152 -6.88 -18.55 2.25
C ALA A 152 -7.09 -17.10 2.68
N LEU A 153 -7.80 -16.92 3.79
CA LEU A 153 -7.94 -15.66 4.52
C LEU A 153 -7.45 -15.82 5.96
N PRO A 154 -6.87 -14.76 6.55
CA PRO A 154 -6.49 -14.81 7.95
C PRO A 154 -7.72 -14.91 8.85
N LEU A 155 -7.61 -15.70 9.91
CA LEU A 155 -8.54 -15.76 11.04
C LEU A 155 -7.99 -14.94 12.22
N ALA A 156 -6.66 -14.97 12.41
CA ALA A 156 -5.95 -14.20 13.42
C ALA A 156 -4.45 -14.13 13.12
N ILE A 157 -3.78 -13.19 13.77
CA ILE A 157 -2.33 -13.13 13.91
C ILE A 157 -1.98 -13.15 15.42
N ILE A 158 -1.00 -13.95 15.80
CA ILE A 158 -0.51 -13.98 17.18
C ILE A 158 0.42 -12.78 17.40
N LYS A 159 0.01 -11.84 18.26
CA LYS A 159 0.67 -10.52 18.41
C LYS A 159 1.70 -10.46 19.55
N GLN A 160 1.83 -11.52 20.33
CA GLN A 160 2.71 -11.59 21.49
C GLN A 160 3.21 -13.01 21.73
N GLU A 161 4.22 -13.14 22.60
CA GLU A 161 4.69 -14.44 23.08
C GLU A 161 3.56 -15.23 23.72
N GLY A 162 3.54 -16.54 23.51
CA GLY A 162 2.60 -17.44 24.16
C GLY A 162 3.10 -17.95 25.50
N ARG A 163 2.25 -18.65 26.24
CA ARG A 163 2.59 -19.31 27.52
C ARG A 163 2.76 -20.80 27.28
N THR A 164 3.81 -21.38 27.83
CA THR A 164 4.07 -22.82 27.68
C THR A 164 3.30 -23.65 28.71
N ARG A 165 3.04 -24.91 28.38
CA ARG A 165 2.32 -25.90 29.24
C ARG A 165 0.90 -25.45 29.62
N GLN A 166 0.30 -24.58 28.85
CA GLN A 166 -1.10 -24.17 28.94
C GLN A 166 -1.54 -23.61 27.58
N MET A 167 -2.82 -23.66 27.35
CA MET A 167 -3.42 -23.08 26.15
C MET A 167 -3.60 -21.56 26.30
N ASP A 168 -3.21 -20.82 25.30
CA ASP A 168 -3.66 -19.44 25.05
C ASP A 168 -4.77 -19.47 24.00
N TYR A 169 -5.82 -18.69 24.23
CA TYR A 169 -6.97 -18.66 23.34
C TYR A 169 -7.13 -17.29 22.67
N ILE A 170 -7.53 -17.30 21.42
CA ILE A 170 -7.92 -16.14 20.62
C ILE A 170 -9.35 -16.34 20.15
N ASP A 171 -10.24 -15.43 20.53
CA ASP A 171 -11.59 -15.38 19.98
C ASP A 171 -11.53 -14.87 18.54
N ILE A 172 -12.19 -15.58 17.63
CA ILE A 172 -12.18 -15.32 16.21
C ILE A 172 -13.47 -14.60 15.80
N ASN A 173 -13.30 -13.39 15.29
CA ASN A 173 -14.39 -12.61 14.71
C ASN A 173 -14.36 -12.77 13.18
N PHE A 174 -14.91 -13.89 12.70
CA PHE A 174 -14.89 -14.28 11.30
C PHE A 174 -16.15 -15.09 10.97
N SER A 175 -16.91 -14.67 9.98
CA SER A 175 -18.24 -15.23 9.69
C SER A 175 -18.30 -16.19 8.51
N ARG A 176 -17.23 -16.28 7.67
CA ARG A 176 -17.19 -17.21 6.54
C ARG A 176 -16.93 -18.64 7.03
N GLY A 177 -17.65 -19.62 6.49
CA GLY A 177 -17.37 -21.04 6.68
C GLY A 177 -16.14 -21.49 5.89
N VAL A 178 -15.22 -22.20 6.55
CA VAL A 178 -13.99 -22.75 5.94
C VAL A 178 -13.88 -24.25 6.21
N ARG A 179 -13.37 -25.00 5.24
CA ARG A 179 -13.12 -26.44 5.37
C ARG A 179 -11.72 -26.74 5.90
N TYR A 180 -10.74 -25.96 5.48
CA TYR A 180 -9.35 -26.14 5.86
C TYR A 180 -8.95 -25.04 6.82
N VAL A 181 -8.27 -25.40 7.92
CA VAL A 181 -7.71 -24.46 8.88
C VAL A 181 -6.25 -24.77 9.11
N ARG A 182 -5.41 -23.75 9.27
CA ARG A 182 -3.98 -23.96 9.54
C ARG A 182 -3.38 -22.89 10.44
N TYR A 183 -2.36 -23.27 11.16
CA TYR A 183 -1.37 -22.41 11.81
C TYR A 183 -0.14 -22.32 10.89
N VAL A 184 0.22 -21.13 10.44
CA VAL A 184 1.43 -20.87 9.67
C VAL A 184 2.48 -20.31 10.62
N GLY A 185 3.60 -21.03 10.80
CA GLY A 185 4.68 -20.61 11.68
C GLY A 185 5.38 -19.36 11.17
N PRO A 186 5.82 -18.46 12.07
CA PRO A 186 6.56 -17.27 11.67
C PRO A 186 7.86 -17.63 10.96
N ASN A 187 8.35 -16.66 10.20
CA ASN A 187 9.63 -16.80 9.51
C ASN A 187 10.75 -17.13 10.51
N ASP A 188 11.63 -18.06 10.17
CA ASP A 188 12.76 -18.57 10.95
C ASP A 188 12.39 -19.30 12.28
N ALA A 189 11.12 -19.59 12.52
CA ALA A 189 10.63 -20.21 13.76
C ALA A 189 10.45 -21.73 13.71
N ARG A 190 10.61 -22.39 12.55
CA ARG A 190 10.42 -23.85 12.37
C ARG A 190 9.03 -24.35 12.77
N CYS A 191 8.00 -23.51 12.75
CA CYS A 191 6.64 -23.84 13.19
C CYS A 191 6.61 -24.55 14.56
N ASN A 192 7.39 -24.02 15.54
CA ASN A 192 7.54 -24.65 16.86
C ASN A 192 6.29 -24.44 17.70
N LEU A 193 5.46 -25.49 17.78
CA LEU A 193 4.19 -25.48 18.50
C LEU A 193 4.03 -26.78 19.29
N ALA A 194 3.54 -26.69 20.52
CA ALA A 194 3.21 -27.88 21.34
C ALA A 194 1.77 -28.32 21.10
N GLU A 195 0.80 -27.41 21.21
CA GLU A 195 -0.62 -27.73 21.08
C GLU A 195 -1.36 -26.72 20.21
N LEU A 196 -2.40 -27.20 19.50
CA LEU A 196 -3.27 -26.42 18.63
C LEU A 196 -4.71 -26.93 18.71
N GLU A 197 -5.65 -26.02 18.93
CA GLU A 197 -7.08 -26.32 18.96
C GLU A 197 -7.87 -25.37 18.08
N PHE A 198 -8.89 -25.86 17.40
CA PHE A 198 -9.85 -25.05 16.66
C PHE A 198 -11.25 -25.31 17.21
N TYR A 199 -11.99 -24.24 17.46
CA TYR A 199 -13.39 -24.30 17.86
C TYR A 199 -14.26 -23.63 16.81
N GLY A 200 -15.46 -24.14 16.61
CA GLY A 200 -16.37 -23.58 15.63
C GLY A 200 -17.70 -24.28 15.55
N ARG A 201 -18.48 -23.86 14.56
CA ARG A 201 -19.82 -24.40 14.27
C ARG A 201 -19.88 -24.79 12.81
N GLU A 202 -20.45 -25.98 12.50
CA GLU A 202 -20.66 -26.40 11.11
C GLU A 202 -21.59 -25.43 10.40
N GLY A 203 -21.22 -24.96 9.21
CA GLY A 203 -22.00 -24.04 8.39
C GLY A 203 -21.22 -23.35 7.30
N GLU A 204 -21.94 -22.86 6.29
CA GLU A 204 -21.37 -22.08 5.17
C GLU A 204 -20.91 -20.69 5.61
N GLY A 205 -21.58 -20.11 6.61
CA GLY A 205 -21.32 -18.73 7.02
C GLY A 205 -21.58 -17.71 5.92
N ASN A 206 -20.96 -16.53 6.05
CA ASN A 206 -21.06 -15.45 5.06
C ASN A 206 -19.85 -14.50 5.19
N ASP A 207 -19.77 -13.45 4.37
CA ASP A 207 -18.68 -12.48 4.36
C ASP A 207 -19.00 -11.20 5.13
N SER A 208 -19.97 -11.23 6.05
CA SER A 208 -20.35 -10.03 6.81
C SER A 208 -19.28 -9.56 7.80
N GLN A 209 -18.36 -10.46 8.19
CA GLN A 209 -17.22 -10.16 9.04
C GLN A 209 -16.03 -11.05 8.67
N LEU A 210 -14.93 -10.43 8.30
CA LEU A 210 -13.67 -11.08 7.99
C LEU A 210 -12.56 -10.52 8.91
N CYS A 211 -11.39 -11.15 8.92
CA CYS A 211 -10.28 -10.70 9.75
C CYS A 211 -9.49 -9.60 9.05
N GLN A 212 -9.46 -8.42 9.66
CA GLN A 212 -8.51 -7.35 9.39
C GLN A 212 -7.46 -7.39 10.51
N LEU A 213 -6.16 -7.51 10.18
CA LEU A 213 -5.11 -7.83 11.18
C LEU A 213 -4.91 -6.75 12.25
N THR A 214 -4.98 -5.48 11.81
CA THR A 214 -4.86 -4.29 12.66
C THR A 214 -5.99 -3.31 12.32
N ASN A 215 -5.87 -2.06 12.71
CA ASN A 215 -6.75 -1.00 12.23
C ASN A 215 -6.48 -0.57 10.76
N LEU A 216 -5.39 -1.07 10.15
CA LEU A 216 -5.13 -0.86 8.71
C LEU A 216 -5.83 -1.92 7.85
N PRO A 217 -6.20 -1.60 6.60
CA PRO A 217 -6.63 -2.62 5.66
C PRO A 217 -5.58 -3.70 5.48
N THR A 218 -6.01 -4.94 5.32
CA THR A 218 -5.13 -6.10 5.11
C THR A 218 -5.18 -6.54 3.65
N VAL A 219 -4.02 -6.55 2.99
CA VAL A 219 -3.82 -7.08 1.63
C VAL A 219 -3.27 -8.49 1.74
N ILE A 220 -4.02 -9.46 1.24
CA ILE A 220 -3.66 -10.88 1.24
C ILE A 220 -3.32 -11.28 -0.20
N ILE A 221 -2.14 -11.86 -0.40
CA ILE A 221 -1.63 -12.32 -1.70
C ILE A 221 -1.36 -13.82 -1.59
N ASN A 222 -2.17 -14.63 -2.24
CA ASN A 222 -1.98 -16.06 -2.35
C ASN A 222 -1.54 -16.38 -3.78
N THR A 223 -0.25 -16.64 -3.96
CA THR A 223 0.30 -16.98 -5.27
C THR A 223 -0.07 -18.41 -5.66
N ALA A 224 -0.20 -18.66 -6.94
CA ALA A 224 -0.49 -20.00 -7.44
C ALA A 224 0.52 -21.02 -6.91
N ARG A 225 0.03 -22.01 -6.18
CA ARG A 225 0.82 -23.08 -5.51
C ARG A 225 1.86 -22.55 -4.51
N GLY A 226 1.63 -21.37 -3.91
CA GLY A 226 2.58 -20.77 -2.98
C GLY A 226 3.91 -20.35 -3.61
N ALA A 227 3.94 -20.08 -4.92
CA ALA A 227 5.16 -19.74 -5.66
C ALA A 227 5.80 -18.43 -5.16
N ASP A 228 7.11 -18.38 -5.17
CA ASP A 228 7.88 -17.20 -4.82
C ASP A 228 7.81 -16.10 -5.87
N ILE A 229 7.74 -14.85 -5.43
CA ILE A 229 7.89 -13.68 -6.30
C ILE A 229 9.39 -13.31 -6.33
N THR A 230 10.11 -13.80 -7.32
CA THR A 230 11.58 -13.67 -7.43
C THR A 230 12.04 -12.71 -8.52
N SER A 231 11.12 -12.15 -9.31
CA SER A 231 11.43 -11.35 -10.50
C SER A 231 10.69 -10.01 -10.52
N LYS A 232 11.33 -9.01 -11.10
CA LYS A 232 10.70 -7.73 -11.50
C LYS A 232 10.06 -7.80 -12.89
N GLU A 233 10.37 -8.82 -13.67
CA GLU A 233 9.92 -8.94 -15.07
C GLU A 233 8.68 -9.81 -15.17
N ALA A 234 8.72 -11.01 -14.60
CA ALA A 234 7.63 -11.96 -14.69
C ALA A 234 6.59 -11.78 -13.60
N TYR A 235 5.31 -11.73 -13.97
CA TYR A 235 4.20 -11.78 -13.05
C TYR A 235 3.94 -13.22 -12.58
N VAL A 236 3.71 -13.38 -11.28
CA VAL A 236 3.19 -14.61 -10.67
C VAL A 236 1.67 -14.47 -10.55
N SER A 237 0.92 -15.44 -11.08
CA SER A 237 -0.54 -15.49 -10.93
C SER A 237 -0.91 -15.67 -9.47
N SER A 238 -1.87 -14.91 -8.99
CA SER A 238 -2.24 -14.85 -7.58
C SER A 238 -3.73 -14.56 -7.40
N ASN A 239 -4.30 -15.02 -6.30
CA ASN A 239 -5.52 -14.46 -5.75
C ASN A 239 -5.15 -13.34 -4.78
N VAL A 240 -5.76 -12.18 -4.93
CA VAL A 240 -5.50 -11.02 -4.06
C VAL A 240 -6.81 -10.59 -3.42
N TYR A 241 -6.79 -10.46 -2.10
CA TYR A 241 -7.89 -9.97 -1.31
C TYR A 241 -7.46 -8.71 -0.56
N ILE A 242 -8.38 -7.77 -0.41
CA ILE A 242 -8.17 -6.57 0.43
C ILE A 242 -9.35 -6.49 1.38
N VAL A 243 -9.09 -6.71 2.67
CA VAL A 243 -10.08 -6.63 3.74
C VAL A 243 -9.93 -5.28 4.45
N SER A 244 -11.05 -4.57 4.59
CA SER A 244 -11.10 -3.22 5.18
C SER A 244 -12.35 -3.02 6.04
N ASP A 245 -12.53 -1.81 6.57
CA ASP A 245 -13.68 -1.40 7.40
C ASP A 245 -13.93 -2.32 8.61
N GLY A 246 -12.82 -2.71 9.27
CA GLY A 246 -12.90 -3.64 10.41
C GLY A 246 -13.33 -5.05 10.03
N GLY A 247 -13.10 -5.46 8.79
CA GLY A 247 -13.46 -6.78 8.27
C GLY A 247 -14.80 -6.85 7.56
N LYS A 248 -15.50 -5.73 7.37
CA LYS A 248 -16.84 -5.69 6.75
C LYS A 248 -16.82 -5.52 5.24
N THR A 249 -15.69 -5.15 4.67
CA THR A 249 -15.52 -4.95 3.23
C THR A 249 -14.39 -5.82 2.71
N ILE A 250 -14.65 -6.51 1.60
CA ILE A 250 -13.65 -7.30 0.90
C ILE A 250 -13.64 -6.96 -0.60
N LEU A 251 -12.45 -6.67 -1.14
CA LEU A 251 -12.15 -6.77 -2.57
C LEU A 251 -11.51 -8.12 -2.82
N SER A 252 -12.11 -8.94 -3.66
CA SER A 252 -11.61 -10.27 -4.04
C SER A 252 -11.32 -10.31 -5.53
N THR A 253 -10.10 -10.69 -5.90
CA THR A 253 -9.68 -10.80 -7.30
C THR A 253 -8.86 -12.06 -7.53
N SER A 254 -9.19 -12.79 -8.59
CA SER A 254 -8.42 -13.93 -9.10
C SER A 254 -7.56 -13.50 -10.31
N GLU A 255 -6.67 -14.38 -10.76
CA GLU A 255 -5.81 -14.16 -11.93
C GLU A 255 -5.03 -12.84 -11.89
N THR A 256 -4.78 -12.34 -10.69
CA THR A 256 -4.03 -11.12 -10.47
C THR A 256 -2.54 -11.41 -10.60
N GLY A 257 -1.88 -10.66 -11.46
CA GLY A 257 -0.42 -10.72 -11.58
C GLY A 257 0.26 -9.95 -10.46
N VAL A 258 1.20 -10.58 -9.74
CA VAL A 258 2.06 -9.89 -8.77
C VAL A 258 3.52 -10.13 -9.12
N LYS A 259 4.34 -9.07 -9.11
CA LYS A 259 5.79 -9.15 -9.36
C LYS A 259 6.56 -8.18 -8.49
N GLY A 260 7.88 -8.34 -8.43
CA GLY A 260 8.76 -7.38 -7.81
C GLY A 260 8.78 -6.02 -8.54
N ARG A 261 9.21 -4.98 -7.84
CA ARG A 261 9.41 -3.62 -8.38
C ARG A 261 10.58 -2.91 -7.70
N GLY A 262 10.90 -1.72 -8.21
CA GLY A 262 11.92 -0.83 -7.66
C GLY A 262 13.34 -1.19 -8.12
N ASN A 263 14.25 -0.28 -7.87
CA ASN A 263 15.68 -0.44 -8.18
C ASN A 263 16.43 -0.85 -6.89
N ALA A 264 16.88 0.09 -6.08
CA ALA A 264 17.55 -0.19 -4.81
C ALA A 264 16.66 -1.00 -3.85
N SER A 265 15.37 -0.66 -3.75
CA SER A 265 14.41 -1.29 -2.84
C SER A 265 14.15 -2.76 -3.14
N TRP A 266 14.32 -3.23 -4.38
CA TRP A 266 14.26 -4.66 -4.70
C TRP A 266 15.40 -5.46 -4.07
N GLY A 267 16.51 -4.83 -3.78
CA GLY A 267 17.65 -5.44 -3.05
C GLY A 267 17.40 -5.66 -1.56
N PHE A 268 16.37 -5.04 -0.96
CA PHE A 268 16.12 -5.15 0.48
C PHE A 268 15.50 -6.50 0.86
N PRO A 269 15.65 -6.94 2.13
CA PRO A 269 14.96 -8.14 2.62
C PRO A 269 13.43 -8.05 2.47
N LYS A 270 12.84 -6.93 2.86
CA LYS A 270 11.42 -6.62 2.66
C LYS A 270 11.21 -6.15 1.22
N LYS A 271 10.52 -6.94 0.41
CA LYS A 271 10.40 -6.69 -1.03
C LYS A 271 9.22 -5.76 -1.36
N PRO A 272 9.36 -4.80 -2.26
CA PRO A 272 8.23 -4.06 -2.82
C PRO A 272 7.61 -4.82 -4.00
N TYR A 273 6.29 -4.65 -4.21
CA TYR A 273 5.55 -5.38 -5.23
C TYR A 273 4.78 -4.46 -6.17
N LYS A 274 4.52 -4.97 -7.38
CA LYS A 274 3.57 -4.41 -8.34
C LYS A 274 2.43 -5.40 -8.52
N ILE A 275 1.21 -4.92 -8.35
CA ILE A 275 -0.04 -5.67 -8.57
C ILE A 275 -0.62 -5.27 -9.92
N LYS A 276 -1.09 -6.24 -10.69
CA LYS A 276 -1.85 -6.04 -11.92
C LYS A 276 -3.11 -6.88 -11.86
N PHE A 277 -4.20 -6.28 -11.45
CA PHE A 277 -5.51 -6.92 -11.43
C PHE A 277 -5.95 -7.39 -12.82
N ALA A 278 -6.70 -8.47 -12.89
CA ALA A 278 -7.30 -8.96 -14.13
C ALA A 278 -8.24 -7.91 -14.73
N GLU A 279 -9.06 -7.29 -13.89
CA GLU A 279 -9.94 -6.19 -14.24
C GLU A 279 -9.53 -4.89 -13.54
N LYS A 280 -10.03 -3.75 -14.02
CA LYS A 280 -9.82 -2.47 -13.35
C LYS A 280 -10.48 -2.46 -11.98
N GLN A 281 -9.81 -1.88 -10.99
CA GLN A 281 -10.26 -1.77 -9.60
C GLN A 281 -9.96 -0.37 -9.05
N SER A 282 -10.72 0.03 -8.02
CA SER A 282 -10.46 1.21 -7.20
C SER A 282 -10.27 0.75 -5.74
N PRO A 283 -9.14 0.11 -5.40
CA PRO A 283 -8.94 -0.45 -4.08
C PRO A 283 -8.96 0.66 -3.01
N LEU A 284 -9.65 0.39 -1.90
CA LEU A 284 -9.73 1.29 -0.74
C LEU A 284 -10.26 2.70 -1.08
N GLY A 285 -11.18 2.78 -2.05
CA GLY A 285 -11.75 4.06 -2.47
C GLY A 285 -10.81 4.96 -3.27
N ALA A 286 -9.74 4.42 -3.85
CA ALA A 286 -8.83 5.19 -4.69
C ALA A 286 -9.58 5.90 -5.82
N PRO A 287 -9.25 7.18 -6.12
CA PRO A 287 -9.90 7.92 -7.21
C PRO A 287 -9.69 7.29 -8.59
N ALA A 288 -8.54 6.65 -8.79
CA ALA A 288 -8.24 5.96 -10.04
C ALA A 288 -8.94 4.59 -10.09
N HIS A 289 -9.52 4.28 -11.25
CA HIS A 289 -10.05 2.97 -11.58
C HIS A 289 -9.15 2.31 -12.61
N ASP A 290 -8.19 1.51 -12.15
CA ASP A 290 -7.15 0.95 -13.01
C ASP A 290 -6.70 -0.44 -12.57
N ARG A 291 -5.88 -1.09 -13.41
CA ARG A 291 -5.38 -2.46 -13.17
C ARG A 291 -4.08 -2.49 -12.36
N LYS A 292 -3.22 -1.47 -12.49
CA LYS A 292 -1.86 -1.49 -11.95
C LYS A 292 -1.76 -0.66 -10.67
N TRP A 293 -1.24 -1.29 -9.61
CA TRP A 293 -1.01 -0.71 -8.28
C TRP A 293 0.34 -1.12 -7.74
N THR A 294 0.85 -0.38 -6.75
CA THR A 294 2.13 -0.68 -6.12
C THR A 294 1.97 -0.90 -4.62
N LEU A 295 2.79 -1.80 -4.08
CA LEU A 295 3.03 -1.95 -2.64
C LEU A 295 4.46 -1.47 -2.36
N ILE A 296 4.56 -0.27 -1.77
CA ILE A 296 5.83 0.34 -1.35
C ILE A 296 6.20 -0.23 0.00
N ASN A 297 7.41 -0.77 0.13
CA ASN A 297 7.84 -1.52 1.31
C ASN A 297 8.29 -0.68 2.50
N ASN A 298 8.66 0.58 2.30
CA ASN A 298 9.17 1.51 3.33
C ASN A 298 10.31 0.93 4.21
N TYR A 299 11.13 0.01 3.69
CA TYR A 299 12.16 -0.65 4.51
C TYR A 299 13.21 0.32 5.07
N GLY A 300 13.58 1.33 4.30
CA GLY A 300 14.52 2.39 4.71
C GLY A 300 13.90 3.48 5.58
N ASP A 301 12.57 3.54 5.66
CA ASP A 301 11.83 4.56 6.40
C ASP A 301 11.26 4.00 7.71
N LYS A 302 11.93 4.29 8.83
CA LYS A 302 11.50 3.82 10.16
C LYS A 302 10.23 4.49 10.69
N THR A 303 9.74 5.54 10.03
CA THR A 303 8.44 6.13 10.35
C THR A 303 7.30 5.50 9.57
N LEU A 304 7.60 4.78 8.47
CA LEU A 304 6.64 4.19 7.53
C LEU A 304 5.70 5.21 6.86
N MET A 305 6.01 6.53 6.95
CA MET A 305 5.09 7.58 6.51
C MET A 305 5.70 8.64 5.57
N ARG A 306 7.03 8.64 5.30
CA ARG A 306 7.67 9.73 4.55
C ARG A 306 7.08 9.95 3.16
N ASN A 307 6.75 8.89 2.43
CA ASN A 307 6.08 9.02 1.13
C ASN A 307 4.68 9.64 1.27
N ILE A 308 3.86 9.14 2.21
CA ILE A 308 2.50 9.67 2.45
C ILE A 308 2.58 11.16 2.84
N LEU A 309 3.54 11.49 3.70
CA LEU A 309 3.75 12.86 4.17
C LEU A 309 4.16 13.79 3.03
N ALA A 310 5.06 13.35 2.14
CA ALA A 310 5.44 14.13 0.96
C ALA A 310 4.28 14.31 -0.03
N PHE A 311 3.43 13.29 -0.17
CA PHE A 311 2.21 13.41 -0.97
C PHE A 311 1.21 14.36 -0.33
N GLU A 312 1.14 14.43 1.01
CA GLU A 312 0.34 15.45 1.69
C GLU A 312 0.91 16.87 1.45
N VAL A 313 2.23 17.05 1.50
CA VAL A 313 2.88 18.31 1.11
C VAL A 313 2.53 18.67 -0.33
N SER A 314 2.60 17.71 -1.25
CA SER A 314 2.24 17.90 -2.67
C SER A 314 0.79 18.39 -2.85
N ARG A 315 -0.17 17.80 -2.11
CA ARG A 315 -1.56 18.27 -2.11
C ARG A 315 -1.70 19.69 -1.57
N ARG A 316 -1.05 20.01 -0.45
CA ARG A 316 -1.12 21.34 0.19
C ARG A 316 -0.47 22.44 -0.62
N VAL A 317 0.56 22.12 -1.40
CA VAL A 317 1.20 23.04 -2.37
C VAL A 317 0.36 23.19 -3.63
N GLY A 318 -0.63 22.32 -3.84
CA GLY A 318 -1.55 22.38 -4.99
C GLY A 318 -0.96 21.86 -6.28
N MET A 319 -0.22 20.74 -6.23
CA MET A 319 0.16 19.97 -7.43
C MET A 319 -1.09 19.47 -8.15
N ALA A 320 -1.08 19.50 -9.47
CA ALA A 320 -2.24 19.10 -10.28
C ALA A 320 -2.64 17.62 -10.11
N TYR A 321 -1.66 16.78 -9.83
CA TYR A 321 -1.86 15.37 -9.50
C TYR A 321 -0.89 14.95 -8.41
N THR A 322 -1.42 14.26 -7.43
CA THR A 322 -0.66 13.57 -6.38
C THR A 322 -1.14 12.13 -6.31
N PRO A 323 -0.24 11.14 -6.32
CA PRO A 323 -0.64 9.74 -6.24
C PRO A 323 -1.50 9.44 -5.01
N PHE A 324 -2.53 8.62 -5.19
CA PHE A 324 -3.23 8.00 -4.06
C PHE A 324 -2.27 7.06 -3.35
N CYS A 325 -2.27 7.10 -2.03
CA CYS A 325 -1.39 6.28 -1.22
C CYS A 325 -2.02 6.08 0.17
N THR A 326 -2.09 4.83 0.64
CA THR A 326 -2.64 4.49 1.95
C THR A 326 -1.84 3.36 2.59
N PRO A 327 -1.61 3.37 3.92
CA PRO A 327 -0.94 2.29 4.61
C PRO A 327 -1.84 1.04 4.66
N VAL A 328 -1.20 -0.12 4.54
CA VAL A 328 -1.86 -1.44 4.57
C VAL A 328 -0.94 -2.46 5.24
N ASP A 329 -1.50 -3.47 5.90
CA ASP A 329 -0.78 -4.67 6.28
C ASP A 329 -0.77 -5.67 5.12
N VAL A 330 0.32 -6.39 4.92
CA VAL A 330 0.46 -7.36 3.82
C VAL A 330 0.73 -8.76 4.34
N ILE A 331 -0.04 -9.72 3.84
CA ILE A 331 0.20 -11.16 3.97
C ILE A 331 0.57 -11.70 2.58
N LEU A 332 1.63 -12.50 2.51
CA LEU A 332 2.04 -13.21 1.30
C LEU A 332 2.16 -14.71 1.62
N ASN A 333 1.31 -15.52 1.02
CA ASN A 333 1.31 -16.98 1.19
C ASN A 333 1.27 -17.43 2.66
N GLY A 334 0.49 -16.75 3.49
CA GLY A 334 0.35 -17.05 4.92
C GLY A 334 1.47 -16.50 5.81
N GLU A 335 2.39 -15.69 5.29
CA GLU A 335 3.38 -14.98 6.10
C GLU A 335 3.06 -13.48 6.19
N TYR A 336 3.12 -12.92 7.39
CA TYR A 336 2.99 -11.46 7.58
C TYR A 336 4.25 -10.75 7.10
N GLU A 337 4.10 -9.93 6.07
CA GLU A 337 5.20 -9.19 5.46
C GLU A 337 5.39 -7.77 6.02
N GLY A 338 4.47 -7.31 6.85
CA GLY A 338 4.58 -6.01 7.51
C GLY A 338 3.67 -4.92 6.93
N CYS A 339 3.91 -3.70 7.39
CA CYS A 339 3.23 -2.49 6.93
C CYS A 339 3.81 -2.02 5.59
N TYR A 340 2.96 -1.87 4.60
CA TYR A 340 3.27 -1.33 3.26
C TYR A 340 2.42 -0.09 2.99
N GLN A 341 2.65 0.52 1.83
CA GLN A 341 1.74 1.52 1.28
C GLN A 341 1.19 1.01 -0.05
N LEU A 342 -0.14 0.85 -0.13
CA LEU A 342 -0.83 0.65 -1.40
C LEU A 342 -0.95 2.00 -2.09
N CYS A 343 -0.39 2.11 -3.28
CA CYS A 343 -0.21 3.38 -3.97
C CYS A 343 -0.55 3.26 -5.46
N ASP A 344 -0.98 4.37 -6.06
CA ASP A 344 -1.05 4.49 -7.52
C ASP A 344 0.30 4.12 -8.16
N GLN A 345 0.23 3.48 -9.31
CA GLN A 345 1.37 3.49 -10.22
C GLN A 345 1.41 4.86 -10.92
N VAL A 346 2.58 5.50 -11.01
CA VAL A 346 2.73 6.72 -11.82
C VAL A 346 2.59 6.34 -13.28
N GLU A 347 1.39 6.52 -13.79
CA GLU A 347 0.99 6.20 -15.18
C GLU A 347 -0.02 7.25 -15.67
N VAL A 348 -0.16 7.36 -16.99
CA VAL A 348 -1.18 8.19 -17.60
C VAL A 348 -2.55 7.52 -17.46
N GLY A 349 -3.54 8.23 -16.95
CA GLY A 349 -4.88 7.68 -16.77
C GLY A 349 -5.88 8.65 -16.17
N THR A 350 -7.14 8.22 -16.11
CA THR A 350 -8.20 8.97 -15.41
C THR A 350 -7.89 8.99 -13.92
N ALA A 351 -7.92 10.17 -13.30
CA ALA A 351 -7.51 10.42 -11.92
C ALA A 351 -6.05 10.03 -11.61
N ARG A 352 -5.20 9.94 -12.62
CA ARG A 352 -3.74 9.80 -12.58
C ARG A 352 -3.10 10.92 -13.39
N VAL A 353 -1.89 10.71 -13.94
CA VAL A 353 -1.21 11.75 -14.75
C VAL A 353 -2.07 12.13 -15.96
N PRO A 354 -2.46 13.42 -16.13
CA PRO A 354 -3.41 13.85 -17.16
C PRO A 354 -2.72 14.10 -18.51
N ALA A 355 -2.16 13.06 -19.13
CA ALA A 355 -1.41 13.16 -20.40
C ALA A 355 -1.91 12.18 -21.48
N LYS A 356 -3.22 11.88 -21.52
CA LYS A 356 -3.82 10.83 -22.37
C LYS A 356 -3.45 10.93 -23.86
N ASN A 357 -3.29 12.14 -24.38
CA ASN A 357 -2.96 12.37 -25.81
C ASN A 357 -1.54 12.93 -25.96
N GLY A 358 -0.69 12.72 -25.00
CA GLY A 358 0.64 13.34 -24.92
C GLY A 358 1.73 12.37 -24.49
N TYR A 359 2.53 12.80 -23.52
CA TYR A 359 3.73 12.08 -23.09
C TYR A 359 3.90 12.19 -21.58
N LEU A 360 4.41 11.12 -21.00
CA LEU A 360 4.98 11.09 -19.64
C LEU A 360 6.46 10.70 -19.78
N ILE A 361 7.34 11.48 -19.19
CA ILE A 361 8.78 11.20 -19.16
C ILE A 361 9.28 11.21 -17.70
N GLU A 362 10.40 10.54 -17.49
CA GLU A 362 11.11 10.55 -16.21
C GLU A 362 12.57 10.89 -16.47
N ILE A 363 13.12 11.83 -15.71
CA ILE A 363 14.56 12.10 -15.67
C ILE A 363 15.13 11.24 -14.54
N ASP A 364 15.76 10.12 -14.89
CA ASP A 364 16.24 9.11 -13.95
C ASP A 364 17.60 8.57 -14.35
N ALA A 365 18.51 8.44 -13.37
CA ALA A 365 19.84 7.89 -13.59
C ALA A 365 19.86 6.44 -14.11
N TYR A 366 18.77 5.70 -13.96
CA TYR A 366 18.62 4.33 -14.48
C TYR A 366 18.01 4.26 -15.89
N ASN A 367 17.93 5.38 -16.62
CA ASN A 367 17.32 5.42 -17.95
C ASN A 367 17.88 4.36 -18.92
N TYR A 368 19.15 3.98 -18.78
CA TYR A 368 19.81 2.97 -19.62
C TYR A 368 19.22 1.55 -19.48
N THR A 369 18.41 1.30 -18.45
CA THR A 369 17.70 0.03 -18.23
C THR A 369 16.33 -0.01 -18.89
N GLU A 370 15.88 1.10 -19.45
CA GLU A 370 14.53 1.27 -19.99
C GLU A 370 14.55 1.21 -21.53
N ASP A 371 13.50 0.63 -22.14
CA ASP A 371 13.44 0.39 -23.57
C ASP A 371 13.45 1.66 -24.44
N VAL A 372 12.83 2.73 -23.92
CA VAL A 372 12.74 4.00 -24.63
C VAL A 372 13.36 5.12 -23.81
N ASN A 373 14.60 5.41 -24.11
CA ASN A 373 15.39 6.41 -23.40
C ASN A 373 16.22 7.26 -24.35
N PHE A 374 16.72 8.38 -23.84
CA PHE A 374 17.72 9.22 -24.52
C PHE A 374 18.48 10.08 -23.49
N TRP A 375 19.62 10.60 -23.90
CA TRP A 375 20.35 11.63 -23.17
C TRP A 375 20.14 12.98 -23.84
N SER A 376 19.87 14.02 -23.04
CA SER A 376 19.77 15.38 -23.55
C SER A 376 21.14 15.96 -23.88
N ALA A 377 21.18 17.13 -24.55
CA ALA A 377 22.43 17.82 -24.88
C ALA A 377 23.22 18.27 -23.64
N LYS A 378 22.55 18.48 -22.50
CA LYS A 378 23.18 18.84 -21.22
C LYS A 378 23.42 17.63 -20.30
N GLY A 379 23.15 16.42 -20.78
CA GLY A 379 23.40 15.19 -20.04
C GLY A 379 22.28 14.78 -19.09
N MET A 380 21.05 15.23 -19.30
CA MET A 380 19.91 14.71 -18.54
C MET A 380 19.51 13.32 -19.08
N PRO A 381 19.46 12.29 -18.23
CA PRO A 381 19.01 10.95 -18.63
C PRO A 381 17.49 10.92 -18.63
N VAL A 382 16.88 10.72 -19.79
CA VAL A 382 15.43 10.79 -19.96
C VAL A 382 14.88 9.44 -20.42
N THR A 383 13.85 8.94 -19.74
CA THR A 383 13.04 7.78 -20.11
C THR A 383 11.66 8.23 -20.55
N VAL A 384 11.11 7.63 -21.60
CA VAL A 384 9.72 7.83 -22.01
C VAL A 384 8.87 6.74 -21.36
N LYS A 385 7.99 7.12 -20.45
CA LYS A 385 7.10 6.19 -19.72
C LYS A 385 5.71 6.08 -20.38
N TYR A 386 5.34 7.07 -21.23
CA TYR A 386 4.11 7.03 -22.01
C TYR A 386 4.30 7.85 -23.31
N PRO A 387 3.85 7.35 -24.45
CA PRO A 387 3.24 6.04 -24.70
C PRO A 387 4.15 4.87 -24.31
N ASP A 388 3.55 3.70 -24.00
CA ASP A 388 4.30 2.50 -23.60
C ASP A 388 5.28 2.06 -24.71
N SER A 389 6.37 1.38 -24.33
CA SER A 389 7.47 1.00 -25.24
C SER A 389 7.04 0.14 -26.43
N ASP A 390 5.97 -0.65 -26.27
CA ASP A 390 5.39 -1.51 -27.31
C ASP A 390 4.41 -0.77 -28.24
N THR A 391 3.97 0.43 -27.89
CA THR A 391 2.98 1.20 -28.63
C THR A 391 3.52 2.51 -29.23
N ILE A 392 4.62 3.04 -28.69
CA ILE A 392 5.20 4.30 -29.15
C ILE A 392 5.81 4.16 -30.55
N THR A 393 5.43 5.06 -31.47
CA THR A 393 6.00 5.12 -32.81
C THR A 393 7.36 5.84 -32.84
N SER A 394 8.17 5.57 -33.89
CA SER A 394 9.44 6.28 -34.11
C SER A 394 9.24 7.79 -34.28
N ALA A 395 8.15 8.22 -34.88
CA ALA A 395 7.79 9.65 -35.01
C ALA A 395 7.52 10.29 -33.65
N GLN A 396 6.83 9.59 -32.75
CA GLN A 396 6.57 10.04 -31.39
C GLN A 396 7.86 10.11 -30.54
N LYS A 397 8.74 9.11 -30.65
CA LYS A 397 10.06 9.14 -30.00
C LYS A 397 10.87 10.36 -30.45
N THR A 398 10.96 10.57 -31.74
CA THR A 398 11.68 11.73 -32.31
C THR A 398 11.05 13.05 -31.87
N TYR A 399 9.72 13.13 -31.85
CA TYR A 399 9.02 14.32 -31.43
C TYR A 399 9.31 14.69 -29.97
N ILE A 400 9.18 13.76 -29.03
CA ILE A 400 9.37 14.06 -27.61
C ILE A 400 10.82 14.37 -27.28
N GLN A 401 11.79 13.68 -27.89
CA GLN A 401 13.22 13.98 -27.76
C GLN A 401 13.52 15.39 -28.29
N ASN A 402 13.01 15.76 -29.45
CA ASN A 402 13.19 17.10 -30.01
C ASN A 402 12.50 18.18 -29.17
N PHE A 403 11.31 17.90 -28.62
CA PHE A 403 10.60 18.86 -27.78
C PHE A 403 11.34 19.10 -26.45
N PHE A 404 11.84 18.02 -25.81
CA PHE A 404 12.70 18.15 -24.63
C PHE A 404 13.97 18.95 -24.93
N GLY A 405 14.64 18.65 -26.04
CA GLY A 405 15.83 19.39 -26.48
C GLY A 405 15.56 20.89 -26.72
N LYS A 406 14.38 21.25 -27.27
CA LYS A 406 13.97 22.65 -27.40
C LYS A 406 13.73 23.33 -26.05
N MET A 407 13.08 22.64 -25.12
CA MET A 407 12.91 23.14 -23.75
C MET A 407 14.28 23.40 -23.08
N GLU A 408 15.16 22.40 -23.10
CA GLU A 408 16.51 22.52 -22.55
C GLU A 408 17.28 23.68 -23.19
N ALA A 409 17.31 23.75 -24.51
CA ALA A 409 17.98 24.84 -25.23
C ALA A 409 17.42 26.21 -24.83
N ALA A 410 16.10 26.34 -24.68
CA ALA A 410 15.47 27.59 -24.27
C ALA A 410 15.83 27.98 -22.83
N VAL A 411 15.91 27.03 -21.89
CA VAL A 411 16.34 27.28 -20.52
C VAL A 411 17.80 27.80 -20.49
N PHE A 412 18.68 27.26 -21.33
CA PHE A 412 20.09 27.59 -21.32
C PHE A 412 20.48 28.72 -22.31
N ALA A 413 19.53 29.27 -23.06
CA ALA A 413 19.77 30.40 -23.97
C ALA A 413 20.06 31.72 -23.21
N SER A 414 20.68 32.67 -23.85
CA SER A 414 20.93 34.02 -23.29
C SER A 414 19.61 34.78 -23.05
N ASN A 415 18.61 34.58 -23.91
CA ASN A 415 17.28 35.18 -23.82
C ASN A 415 16.25 34.28 -23.09
N PHE A 416 16.68 33.38 -22.22
CA PHE A 416 15.79 32.39 -21.59
C PHE A 416 14.57 32.96 -20.85
N LYS A 417 14.69 34.21 -20.36
CA LYS A 417 13.60 34.93 -19.65
C LYS A 417 12.52 35.53 -20.59
N ASP A 418 12.79 35.53 -21.91
CA ASP A 418 11.84 36.12 -22.87
C ASP A 418 10.48 35.46 -22.76
N ALA A 419 9.42 36.27 -22.64
CA ALA A 419 8.06 35.76 -22.41
C ALA A 419 7.52 34.92 -23.56
N THR A 420 7.97 35.19 -24.80
CA THR A 420 7.48 34.54 -26.02
C THR A 420 8.39 33.43 -26.51
N ASN A 421 9.72 33.63 -26.44
CA ASN A 421 10.72 32.75 -27.02
C ASN A 421 11.61 32.05 -25.98
N GLY A 422 11.43 32.38 -24.68
CA GLY A 422 12.11 31.75 -23.57
C GLY A 422 11.53 30.38 -23.19
N TYR A 423 11.98 29.86 -22.08
CA TYR A 423 11.61 28.51 -21.60
C TYR A 423 10.10 28.34 -21.30
N ARG A 424 9.39 29.43 -20.96
CA ARG A 424 7.92 29.43 -20.71
C ARG A 424 7.10 28.94 -21.91
N LYS A 425 7.67 28.96 -23.09
CA LYS A 425 7.07 28.36 -24.29
C LYS A 425 6.99 26.84 -24.22
N TYR A 426 7.80 26.20 -23.38
CA TYR A 426 7.98 24.75 -23.34
C TYR A 426 7.70 24.14 -21.96
N LEU A 427 7.69 24.96 -20.90
CA LEU A 427 7.58 24.53 -19.52
C LEU A 427 6.56 25.38 -18.77
N ASP A 428 5.61 24.74 -18.10
CA ASP A 428 4.70 25.38 -17.16
C ASP A 428 5.47 25.74 -15.88
N VAL A 429 5.57 27.03 -15.61
CA VAL A 429 6.39 27.54 -14.51
C VAL A 429 5.78 27.22 -13.16
N ASP A 430 4.46 27.28 -13.03
CA ASP A 430 3.77 27.03 -11.77
C ASP A 430 3.98 25.59 -11.31
N SER A 431 3.80 24.62 -12.20
CA SER A 431 4.03 23.21 -11.89
C SER A 431 5.49 22.94 -11.52
N PHE A 432 6.44 23.58 -12.22
CA PHE A 432 7.86 23.48 -11.92
C PHE A 432 8.18 24.02 -10.52
N LEU A 433 7.70 25.22 -10.20
CA LEU A 433 7.92 25.85 -8.89
C LEU A 433 7.22 25.10 -7.74
N LYS A 434 6.03 24.56 -7.96
CA LYS A 434 5.35 23.71 -6.98
C LYS A 434 6.14 22.43 -6.71
N ASN A 435 6.61 21.74 -7.75
CA ASN A 435 7.45 20.56 -7.59
C ASN A 435 8.79 20.90 -6.88
N PHE A 436 9.38 22.06 -7.19
CA PHE A 436 10.55 22.58 -6.48
C PHE A 436 10.26 22.77 -4.98
N ILE A 437 9.14 23.40 -4.62
CA ILE A 437 8.74 23.59 -3.21
C ILE A 437 8.58 22.23 -2.51
N VAL A 438 7.89 21.27 -3.14
CA VAL A 438 7.69 19.94 -2.54
C VAL A 438 9.02 19.25 -2.29
N GLY A 439 9.91 19.21 -3.28
CA GLY A 439 11.23 18.57 -3.16
C GLY A 439 12.12 19.21 -2.13
N GLU A 440 12.25 20.53 -2.19
CA GLU A 440 13.13 21.30 -1.30
C GLU A 440 12.59 21.37 0.13
N PHE A 441 11.27 21.58 0.31
CA PHE A 441 10.67 21.59 1.64
C PHE A 441 10.78 20.23 2.33
N CYS A 442 10.49 19.13 1.63
CA CYS A 442 10.68 17.79 2.16
C CYS A 442 12.16 17.40 2.33
N GLY A 443 13.07 18.11 1.70
CA GLY A 443 14.50 17.78 1.72
C GLY A 443 14.80 16.45 1.01
N ASN A 444 14.17 16.22 -0.13
CA ASN A 444 14.33 14.99 -0.88
C ASN A 444 15.51 15.10 -1.86
N THR A 445 16.60 14.38 -1.60
CA THR A 445 17.78 14.34 -2.46
C THR A 445 17.42 13.85 -3.87
N ASP A 446 16.52 12.89 -3.98
CA ASP A 446 16.13 12.28 -5.26
C ASP A 446 15.17 13.16 -6.09
N THR A 447 14.77 14.34 -5.59
CA THR A 447 14.07 15.37 -6.38
C THR A 447 14.79 15.73 -7.69
N TYR A 448 16.09 15.54 -7.77
CA TYR A 448 16.90 15.82 -8.97
C TYR A 448 17.33 14.56 -9.73
N TRP A 449 16.82 13.38 -9.34
CA TRP A 449 17.15 12.07 -9.91
C TRP A 449 15.96 11.33 -10.47
N SER A 450 14.78 11.56 -9.91
CA SER A 450 13.52 10.90 -10.26
C SER A 450 12.45 11.96 -10.48
N VAL A 451 12.62 12.71 -11.59
CA VAL A 451 11.75 13.85 -11.93
C VAL A 451 10.81 13.45 -13.04
N TYR A 452 9.53 13.36 -12.69
CA TYR A 452 8.49 13.17 -13.70
C TYR A 452 8.11 14.50 -14.35
N MET A 453 7.91 14.46 -15.66
CA MET A 453 7.33 15.55 -16.42
C MET A 453 6.32 14.98 -17.42
N TYR A 454 5.22 15.66 -17.60
CA TYR A 454 4.21 15.24 -18.56
C TYR A 454 3.74 16.39 -19.46
N LYS A 455 3.18 16.03 -20.57
CA LYS A 455 2.65 16.94 -21.57
C LYS A 455 1.38 16.31 -22.14
N ASP A 456 0.26 17.01 -22.07
CA ASP A 456 -1.08 16.46 -22.36
C ASP A 456 -1.40 16.36 -23.85
N SER A 457 -0.72 17.12 -24.69
CA SER A 457 -0.96 17.13 -26.14
C SER A 457 0.26 17.56 -26.93
N ALA A 458 0.23 17.43 -28.25
CA ALA A 458 1.30 17.87 -29.14
C ALA A 458 1.59 19.38 -28.99
N ASN A 459 0.56 20.20 -28.74
CA ASN A 459 0.68 21.65 -28.62
C ASN A 459 0.86 22.16 -27.18
N GLY A 460 0.78 21.29 -26.17
CA GLY A 460 0.96 21.62 -24.76
C GLY A 460 2.41 21.85 -24.39
N VAL A 461 2.64 22.35 -23.18
CA VAL A 461 3.96 22.49 -22.55
C VAL A 461 4.21 21.32 -21.62
N PHE A 462 5.44 21.16 -21.14
CA PHE A 462 5.72 20.26 -20.03
C PHE A 462 5.19 20.81 -18.72
N PHE A 463 4.52 19.96 -17.96
CA PHE A 463 4.24 20.12 -16.53
C PHE A 463 5.19 19.24 -15.74
N THR A 464 5.67 19.72 -14.59
CA THR A 464 6.56 18.95 -13.69
C THR A 464 5.72 18.25 -12.61
N GLY A 465 6.05 17.01 -12.31
CA GLY A 465 5.33 16.14 -11.40
C GLY A 465 4.79 14.88 -12.06
N PRO A 466 4.16 14.00 -11.25
CA PRO A 466 3.89 14.12 -9.82
C PRO A 466 5.12 13.91 -8.94
N ALA A 467 5.01 14.28 -7.65
CA ALA A 467 5.97 13.90 -6.64
C ALA A 467 6.00 12.37 -6.49
N TRP A 468 7.20 11.79 -6.41
CA TRP A 468 7.41 10.34 -6.29
C TRP A 468 8.74 10.05 -5.61
N ASP A 469 8.82 8.93 -4.85
CA ASP A 469 10.04 8.39 -4.25
C ASP A 469 10.65 9.28 -3.16
N TYR A 470 9.88 9.48 -2.07
CA TYR A 470 10.25 10.36 -0.95
C TYR A 470 10.63 9.61 0.34
N ASP A 471 10.99 8.35 0.28
CA ASP A 471 11.41 7.58 1.46
C ASP A 471 12.74 8.09 2.06
N LEU A 472 13.55 8.80 1.28
CA LEU A 472 14.79 9.47 1.70
C LEU A 472 14.59 10.92 2.17
N ALA A 473 13.38 11.46 2.08
CA ALA A 473 13.05 12.81 2.54
C ALA A 473 13.09 12.97 4.07
N PHE A 474 12.90 14.18 4.57
CA PHE A 474 12.82 14.52 6.00
C PHE A 474 14.01 13.99 6.79
N GLU A 475 15.24 14.35 6.36
CA GLU A 475 16.53 13.95 6.94
C GLU A 475 16.82 12.44 6.92
N ASN A 476 16.28 11.68 6.02
CA ASN A 476 16.52 10.23 5.94
C ASN A 476 17.63 9.84 4.95
N ASP A 477 18.43 10.80 4.49
CA ASP A 477 19.48 10.60 3.49
C ASP A 477 20.85 11.08 4.00
N ASN A 478 21.83 10.18 4.06
CA ASN A 478 23.20 10.50 4.49
C ASN A 478 24.00 11.31 3.44
N ARG A 479 23.53 11.40 2.21
CA ARG A 479 24.16 12.21 1.14
C ARG A 479 23.97 13.72 1.37
N THR A 480 22.90 14.09 2.08
CA THR A 480 22.58 15.50 2.39
C THR A 480 22.65 15.84 3.87
N TYR A 481 22.67 14.83 4.75
CA TYR A 481 22.80 15.02 6.19
C TYR A 481 24.28 14.84 6.61
N PRO A 482 24.91 15.72 7.43
CA PRO A 482 24.37 16.94 8.06
C PRO A 482 24.54 18.21 7.20
N ILE A 483 24.71 18.06 5.90
CA ILE A 483 24.94 19.18 4.95
C ILE A 483 23.61 19.92 4.71
N ASN A 484 22.90 20.21 5.73
CA ASN A 484 21.93 21.27 5.84
C ASN A 484 20.95 21.50 4.70
N ASN A 485 20.15 20.51 4.39
CA ASN A 485 18.88 20.76 3.73
C ASN A 485 17.96 21.72 4.52
N LEU A 486 18.35 22.12 5.76
CA LEU A 486 17.69 23.15 6.55
C LEU A 486 18.26 24.55 6.32
N TRP A 487 19.55 24.69 6.02
CA TRP A 487 20.26 25.98 5.98
C TRP A 487 20.46 26.51 4.57
N ASP A 488 20.26 25.69 3.57
CA ASP A 488 20.34 26.03 2.15
C ASP A 488 19.28 25.26 1.37
N PHE A 489 19.05 25.61 0.12
CA PHE A 489 18.28 24.74 -0.78
C PHE A 489 19.10 23.48 -1.09
N ILE A 490 18.42 22.32 -1.06
CA ILE A 490 19.06 21.02 -1.26
C ILE A 490 19.74 20.90 -2.64
N TYR A 491 19.21 21.56 -3.68
CA TYR A 491 19.81 21.55 -5.00
C TYR A 491 21.18 22.23 -5.03
N CYS A 492 21.51 23.10 -4.06
CA CYS A 492 22.83 23.75 -3.96
C CYS A 492 23.90 22.77 -3.47
N THR A 493 23.53 21.77 -2.68
CA THR A 493 24.44 20.82 -2.02
C THR A 493 24.45 19.44 -2.66
N ASN A 494 23.36 19.04 -3.31
CA ASN A 494 23.26 17.75 -4.00
C ASN A 494 24.17 17.79 -5.25
N GLY A 495 25.23 17.01 -5.27
CA GLY A 495 26.21 16.95 -6.35
C GLY A 495 26.35 15.55 -6.92
N SER A 496 25.83 15.34 -8.13
CA SER A 496 26.23 14.21 -8.97
C SER A 496 26.17 14.65 -10.43
N VAL A 497 26.97 14.04 -11.28
CA VAL A 497 27.00 14.35 -12.72
C VAL A 497 25.62 14.20 -13.37
N ALA A 498 24.85 13.18 -12.97
CA ALA A 498 23.51 12.94 -13.51
C ALA A 498 22.49 14.00 -13.08
N SER A 499 22.61 14.57 -11.87
CA SER A 499 21.72 15.61 -11.36
C SER A 499 22.16 17.03 -11.71
N ASP A 500 23.42 17.24 -12.13
CA ASP A 500 23.97 18.58 -12.38
C ASP A 500 23.22 19.37 -13.44
N ALA A 501 22.76 18.71 -14.50
CA ALA A 501 21.99 19.38 -15.54
C ALA A 501 20.64 19.87 -15.03
N VAL A 502 19.94 19.06 -14.22
CA VAL A 502 18.66 19.46 -13.58
C VAL A 502 18.89 20.56 -12.56
N ARG A 503 19.92 20.47 -11.73
CA ARG A 503 20.32 21.51 -10.77
C ARG A 503 20.61 22.85 -11.47
N ASN A 504 21.33 22.81 -12.58
CA ASN A 504 21.63 24.02 -13.38
C ASN A 504 20.36 24.61 -13.99
N MET A 505 19.41 23.78 -14.42
CA MET A 505 18.09 24.24 -14.88
C MET A 505 17.33 24.94 -13.75
N VAL A 506 17.26 24.30 -12.56
CA VAL A 506 16.65 24.89 -11.35
C VAL A 506 17.31 26.22 -11.00
N ASN A 507 18.63 26.28 -10.95
CA ASN A 507 19.37 27.49 -10.65
C ASN A 507 19.06 28.64 -11.62
N ARG A 508 18.96 28.36 -12.92
CA ARG A 508 18.61 29.39 -13.91
C ARG A 508 17.20 29.92 -13.71
N ILE A 509 16.22 29.03 -13.49
CA ILE A 509 14.82 29.43 -13.32
C ILE A 509 14.61 30.10 -11.95
N VAL A 510 15.04 29.47 -10.85
CA VAL A 510 14.76 29.94 -9.50
C VAL A 510 15.62 31.13 -9.06
N LYS A 511 16.94 31.18 -9.44
CA LYS A 511 17.82 32.27 -9.00
C LYS A 511 17.94 33.38 -10.02
N GLN A 512 17.90 33.07 -11.32
CA GLN A 512 18.26 34.06 -12.35
C GLN A 512 17.04 34.69 -13.03
N ASP A 513 15.83 34.15 -12.89
CA ASP A 513 14.61 34.73 -13.42
C ASP A 513 13.78 35.39 -12.30
N ALA A 514 13.80 36.73 -12.27
CA ALA A 514 13.11 37.50 -11.24
C ALA A 514 11.60 37.24 -11.20
N ALA A 515 10.95 37.10 -12.37
CA ALA A 515 9.51 36.83 -12.43
C ALA A 515 9.17 35.41 -11.91
N ALA A 516 10.02 34.42 -12.19
CA ALA A 516 9.83 33.08 -11.62
C ALA A 516 10.09 33.09 -10.09
N ARG A 517 11.03 33.90 -9.63
CA ARG A 517 11.31 34.09 -8.21
C ARG A 517 10.14 34.72 -7.47
N GLU A 518 9.59 35.80 -8.00
CA GLU A 518 8.39 36.44 -7.46
C GLU A 518 7.21 35.44 -7.37
N ARG A 519 7.03 34.65 -8.45
CA ARG A 519 6.00 33.61 -8.48
C ARG A 519 6.25 32.50 -7.46
N LEU A 520 7.50 32.14 -7.20
CA LEU A 520 7.85 31.19 -6.13
C LEU A 520 7.43 31.71 -4.75
N CYS A 521 7.70 32.99 -4.45
CA CYS A 521 7.26 33.62 -3.20
C CYS A 521 5.73 33.55 -3.08
N GLU A 522 4.98 33.92 -4.11
CA GLU A 522 3.51 33.87 -4.11
C GLU A 522 2.96 32.46 -3.83
N ILE A 523 3.52 31.43 -4.51
CA ILE A 523 3.09 30.03 -4.32
C ILE A 523 3.40 29.57 -2.89
N TRP A 524 4.60 29.90 -2.39
CA TRP A 524 5.01 29.58 -1.04
C TRP A 524 4.11 30.23 0.01
N ASP A 525 3.88 31.54 -0.08
CA ASP A 525 3.02 32.29 0.85
C ASP A 525 1.58 31.74 0.87
N GLY A 526 1.07 31.36 -0.29
CA GLY A 526 -0.22 30.71 -0.42
C GLY A 526 -0.31 29.32 0.23
N SER A 527 0.83 28.61 0.33
CA SER A 527 0.90 27.23 0.83
C SER A 527 1.36 27.13 2.29
N LYS A 528 2.16 28.07 2.76
CA LYS A 528 2.81 28.09 4.07
C LYS A 528 1.86 27.88 5.23
N GLY A 529 0.67 28.52 5.20
CA GLY A 529 -0.34 28.40 6.24
C GLY A 529 -0.86 26.97 6.41
N SER A 530 -1.10 26.27 5.31
CA SER A 530 -1.52 24.86 5.32
C SER A 530 -0.39 23.92 5.78
N LEU A 531 0.85 24.23 5.41
CA LEU A 531 2.02 23.44 5.82
C LEU A 531 2.37 23.61 7.30
N ALA A 532 1.99 24.72 7.93
CA ALA A 532 2.21 24.95 9.36
C ALA A 532 1.53 23.89 10.26
N ASN A 533 0.44 23.28 9.78
CA ASN A 533 -0.29 22.22 10.50
C ASN A 533 0.15 20.79 10.10
N LEU A 534 1.28 20.64 9.42
CA LEU A 534 1.72 19.32 8.92
C LEU A 534 2.06 18.36 10.08
N ASN A 535 2.52 18.86 11.22
CA ASN A 535 2.80 18.04 12.40
C ASN A 535 1.53 17.36 12.97
N THR A 536 0.36 17.95 12.82
CA THR A 536 -0.92 17.31 13.18
C THR A 536 -1.16 16.07 12.31
N TYR A 537 -0.93 16.19 11.00
CA TYR A 537 -1.03 15.05 10.09
C TYR A 537 -0.01 13.95 10.42
N VAL A 538 1.22 14.31 10.85
CA VAL A 538 2.21 13.33 11.33
C VAL A 538 1.70 12.59 12.57
N ASP A 539 1.12 13.29 13.55
CA ASP A 539 0.59 12.67 14.76
C ASP A 539 -0.60 11.75 14.46
N GLU A 540 -1.52 12.18 13.60
CA GLU A 540 -2.66 11.36 13.15
C GLU A 540 -2.19 10.11 12.41
N THR A 541 -1.21 10.24 11.53
CA THR A 541 -0.63 9.11 10.79
C THR A 541 0.13 8.16 11.73
N ALA A 542 0.87 8.69 12.70
CA ALA A 542 1.57 7.86 13.69
C ALA A 542 0.59 7.06 14.56
N ALA A 543 -0.52 7.68 14.98
CA ALA A 543 -1.58 7.00 15.71
C ALA A 543 -2.26 5.91 14.86
N LEU A 544 -2.50 6.18 13.57
CA LEU A 544 -3.04 5.19 12.63
C LEU A 544 -2.09 3.98 12.47
N LEU A 545 -0.79 4.21 12.48
CA LEU A 545 0.24 3.16 12.30
C LEU A 545 0.61 2.42 13.60
N GLU A 546 0.09 2.81 14.77
CA GLU A 546 0.58 2.36 16.07
C GLU A 546 0.68 0.83 16.22
N GLU A 547 -0.36 0.11 15.87
CA GLU A 547 -0.36 -1.35 15.95
C GLU A 547 0.47 -1.99 14.84
N SER A 548 0.27 -1.55 13.61
CA SER A 548 0.94 -2.09 12.43
C SER A 548 2.46 -1.87 12.49
N GLN A 549 2.94 -0.69 12.96
CA GLN A 549 4.37 -0.45 13.09
C GLN A 549 5.03 -1.40 14.09
N ARG A 550 4.35 -1.73 15.20
CA ARG A 550 4.84 -2.68 16.21
C ARG A 550 5.04 -4.06 15.59
N LEU A 551 4.06 -4.58 14.86
CA LEU A 551 4.18 -5.86 14.16
C LEU A 551 5.23 -5.80 13.03
N ASN A 552 5.29 -4.70 12.28
CA ASN A 552 6.27 -4.50 11.22
C ASN A 552 7.71 -4.58 11.75
N PHE A 553 8.01 -3.91 12.88
CA PHE A 553 9.37 -3.92 13.43
C PHE A 553 9.69 -5.16 14.26
N LYS A 554 8.69 -5.98 14.58
CA LYS A 554 8.88 -7.34 15.04
C LYS A 554 9.30 -8.26 13.87
N ARG A 555 8.65 -8.13 12.73
CA ARG A 555 9.01 -8.86 11.49
C ARG A 555 10.37 -8.42 10.94
N TRP A 556 10.65 -7.13 10.98
CA TRP A 556 11.87 -6.51 10.48
C TRP A 556 12.55 -5.72 11.59
N PRO A 557 13.43 -6.35 12.41
CA PRO A 557 14.01 -5.73 13.62
C PRO A 557 15.14 -4.76 13.27
N ILE A 558 14.82 -3.69 12.54
CA ILE A 558 15.77 -2.70 12.03
C ILE A 558 15.74 -1.35 12.77
N MET A 559 14.94 -1.23 13.84
CA MET A 559 14.74 0.05 14.53
C MET A 559 16.04 0.66 15.07
N SER A 560 16.97 -0.16 15.53
CA SER A 560 18.31 0.24 16.01
C SER A 560 19.41 0.14 14.96
N GLN A 561 19.09 -0.22 13.71
CA GLN A 561 20.07 -0.45 12.65
C GLN A 561 20.00 0.66 11.59
N LYS A 562 21.14 1.14 11.13
CA LYS A 562 21.19 1.94 9.90
C LYS A 562 20.98 1.03 8.71
N VAL A 563 19.94 1.29 7.95
CA VAL A 563 19.65 0.56 6.71
C VAL A 563 19.57 1.56 5.56
N HIS A 564 19.93 1.12 4.34
CA HIS A 564 19.99 1.97 3.17
C HIS A 564 20.83 3.24 3.44
N GLN A 565 20.28 4.42 3.20
CA GLN A 565 20.94 5.72 3.35
C GLN A 565 20.68 6.39 4.71
N ASN A 566 20.19 5.67 5.73
CA ASN A 566 19.90 6.29 7.01
C ASN A 566 21.14 6.97 7.60
N PRO A 567 21.14 8.30 7.84
CA PRO A 567 22.28 9.00 8.43
C PRO A 567 22.44 8.65 9.91
N ARG A 568 21.32 8.50 10.61
CA ARG A 568 21.21 8.14 12.02
C ARG A 568 19.95 7.33 12.29
N VAL A 569 19.83 6.79 13.49
CA VAL A 569 18.65 6.09 14.00
C VAL A 569 18.33 6.60 15.39
N GLU A 570 17.06 6.74 15.71
CA GLU A 570 16.60 7.20 17.02
C GLU A 570 16.30 6.05 18.01
N GLY A 571 16.40 4.80 17.56
CA GLY A 571 16.23 3.59 18.37
C GLY A 571 14.80 3.26 18.78
N SER A 572 13.82 4.13 18.47
CA SER A 572 12.40 3.90 18.74
C SER A 572 11.52 4.57 17.68
N TYR A 573 10.32 4.03 17.47
CA TYR A 573 9.35 4.61 16.53
C TYR A 573 8.99 6.05 16.88
N ALA A 574 8.68 6.31 18.15
CA ALA A 574 8.38 7.66 18.64
C ALA A 574 9.56 8.63 18.43
N GLY A 575 10.80 8.17 18.59
CA GLY A 575 12.00 8.96 18.30
C GLY A 575 12.10 9.34 16.83
N GLU A 576 11.89 8.38 15.92
CA GLU A 576 11.90 8.62 14.47
C GLU A 576 10.77 9.58 14.03
N VAL A 577 9.57 9.45 14.60
CA VAL A 577 8.44 10.38 14.36
C VAL A 577 8.78 11.79 14.87
N ASN A 578 9.31 11.92 16.07
CA ASN A 578 9.72 13.21 16.63
C ASN A 578 10.81 13.89 15.80
N ARG A 579 11.73 13.12 15.22
CA ARG A 579 12.74 13.64 14.29
C ARG A 579 12.10 14.26 13.06
N VAL A 580 11.11 13.63 12.45
CA VAL A 580 10.35 14.19 11.33
C VAL A 580 9.64 15.48 11.72
N LYS A 581 8.97 15.52 12.88
CA LYS A 581 8.28 16.71 13.39
C LYS A 581 9.24 17.89 13.63
N ASN A 582 10.41 17.60 14.23
CA ASN A 582 11.46 18.61 14.45
C ASN A 582 12.00 19.16 13.13
N TYR A 583 12.20 18.28 12.14
CA TYR A 583 12.59 18.68 10.79
C TYR A 583 11.56 19.64 10.18
N ILE A 584 10.29 19.26 10.18
CA ILE A 584 9.20 20.08 9.61
C ILE A 584 9.16 21.47 10.26
N THR A 585 9.21 21.53 11.59
CA THR A 585 9.17 22.79 12.35
C THR A 585 10.37 23.69 11.97
N SER A 586 11.57 23.14 11.94
CA SER A 586 12.78 23.90 11.61
C SER A 586 12.79 24.29 10.13
N ARG A 587 12.38 23.40 9.24
CA ARG A 587 12.36 23.64 7.79
C ARG A 587 11.33 24.69 7.40
N LEU A 588 10.17 24.71 8.05
CA LEU A 588 9.14 25.71 7.78
C LEU A 588 9.68 27.14 7.93
N THR A 589 10.39 27.40 9.04
CA THR A 589 11.03 28.69 9.29
C THR A 589 12.16 28.96 8.29
N LYS A 590 13.07 28.00 8.15
CA LYS A 590 14.25 28.21 7.31
C LYS A 590 13.92 28.28 5.82
N PHE A 591 12.95 27.51 5.36
CA PHE A 591 12.53 27.56 3.97
C PHE A 591 11.87 28.90 3.63
N ASP A 592 11.10 29.47 4.57
CA ASP A 592 10.56 30.81 4.44
C ASP A 592 11.66 31.87 4.25
N GLU A 593 12.68 31.84 5.10
CA GLU A 593 13.86 32.71 4.96
C GLU A 593 14.57 32.51 3.61
N LEU A 594 14.75 31.25 3.16
CA LEU A 594 15.42 30.94 1.89
C LEU A 594 14.60 31.43 0.68
N VAL A 595 13.28 31.32 0.76
CA VAL A 595 12.39 31.78 -0.31
C VAL A 595 12.41 33.30 -0.40
N HIS A 596 12.37 34.04 0.67
CA HIS A 596 12.34 35.51 0.68
C HIS A 596 13.71 36.18 0.68
N GLY A 597 14.71 35.51 1.18
CA GLY A 597 16.05 36.09 1.40
C GLY A 597 17.03 36.08 0.22
N GLN A 598 16.64 35.51 -0.95
CA GLN A 598 17.56 35.37 -2.10
C GLN A 598 17.33 36.39 -3.20
#